data_47f783c4dad5ebf554a92602c7ed7820
#
_entry.id   47f783c4dad5ebf554a92602c7ed7820
#
_cell.length_a   1.000
_cell.length_b   1.000
_cell.length_c   1.000
_cell.angle_alpha   90.00
_cell.angle_beta   90.00
_cell.angle_gamma   90.00
#
_symmetry.space_group_name_H-M   'P 1'
#
loop_
_entity.id
_entity.type
_entity.pdbx_description
1 polymer ?
#
loop_
_entity_poly.entity_id
_entity_poly.type
_entity_poly.pdbx_seq_one_letter_code
_entity_poly.pdbx_strand_id
1 'polypeptide(L)'
;MISALSYFCIEVNIHACSRVAVELAEFAAEVVAVSASGVLAPGPLFVANMLYGAKQGAMSGVRVAHGHALVEIEVIAAIAADLFSASAFVSENARAIAWVGGAAILGFAGMQVFAVARKKERTFIAAKKGSFAIGVALTALNPFFLLWWLTVGIKLVSDSAAFGAVAGVALLFALHVWMDYAWLTATAFLASRGGSVLQRKYYRLLMYGLAALLAYYGVQFLASAL
;
A
#
# COMPACT_ATOMS: atom_id res chain seq x y z
N MET A 1 -8.50 -21.14 -16.68
CA MET A 1 -8.42 -19.84 -17.34
C MET A 1 -7.70 -19.89 -18.70
N ILE A 2 -6.52 -20.51 -18.81
CA ILE A 2 -5.77 -20.67 -20.08
C ILE A 2 -6.54 -21.51 -21.11
N SER A 3 -7.25 -22.58 -20.71
CA SER A 3 -8.02 -23.43 -21.62
C SER A 3 -9.26 -22.75 -22.23
N ALA A 4 -9.92 -21.85 -21.48
CA ALA A 4 -11.07 -21.10 -22.00
C ALA A 4 -10.67 -20.07 -23.06
N LEU A 5 -9.52 -19.40 -22.90
CA LEU A 5 -8.93 -18.53 -23.89
C LEU A 5 -8.53 -19.29 -25.17
N SER A 6 -8.00 -20.51 -25.03
CA SER A 6 -7.61 -21.34 -26.17
C SER A 6 -8.83 -21.78 -27.01
N TYR A 7 -9.96 -22.14 -26.36
CA TYR A 7 -11.20 -22.49 -27.09
C TYR A 7 -11.83 -21.26 -27.78
N PHE A 8 -11.84 -20.11 -27.14
CA PHE A 8 -12.34 -18.86 -27.72
C PHE A 8 -11.52 -18.40 -28.92
N CYS A 9 -10.19 -18.63 -28.88
CA CYS A 9 -9.28 -18.27 -29.98
C CYS A 9 -9.43 -19.14 -31.23
N ILE A 10 -9.96 -20.37 -31.12
CA ILE A 10 -10.13 -21.29 -32.25
C ILE A 10 -11.35 -20.89 -33.10
N GLU A 11 -12.38 -20.30 -32.50
CA GLU A 11 -13.62 -19.92 -33.21
C GLU A 11 -13.64 -18.48 -33.77
N VAL A 12 -12.83 -17.54 -33.28
CA VAL A 12 -13.01 -16.08 -33.50
C VAL A 12 -11.88 -15.40 -34.28
N ASN A 13 -10.96 -16.05 -34.92
CA ASN A 13 -9.87 -15.39 -35.67
C ASN A 13 -8.57 -15.18 -34.89
N ILE A 14 -7.54 -15.89 -35.26
CA ILE A 14 -6.17 -15.88 -34.67
C ILE A 14 -5.60 -14.45 -34.52
N HIS A 15 -5.91 -13.55 -35.48
CA HIS A 15 -5.44 -12.17 -35.43
C HIS A 15 -6.13 -11.32 -34.35
N ALA A 16 -7.37 -11.58 -34.02
CA ALA A 16 -8.05 -10.89 -32.91
C ALA A 16 -7.53 -11.36 -31.56
N CYS A 17 -7.27 -12.67 -31.42
CA CYS A 17 -6.71 -13.24 -30.22
C CYS A 17 -5.28 -12.75 -29.94
N SER A 18 -4.45 -12.61 -30.98
CA SER A 18 -3.09 -12.09 -30.83
C SER A 18 -3.10 -10.61 -30.40
N ARG A 19 -4.01 -9.79 -30.91
CA ARG A 19 -4.17 -8.39 -30.47
C ARG A 19 -4.55 -8.30 -28.98
N VAL A 20 -5.58 -9.03 -28.54
CA VAL A 20 -6.00 -9.04 -27.14
C VAL A 20 -4.87 -9.49 -26.21
N ALA A 21 -4.07 -10.49 -26.63
CA ALA A 21 -2.93 -10.95 -25.86
C ALA A 21 -1.82 -9.88 -25.76
N VAL A 22 -1.57 -9.12 -26.82
CA VAL A 22 -0.61 -8.01 -26.81
C VAL A 22 -1.11 -6.87 -25.91
N GLU A 23 -2.35 -6.43 -26.09
CA GLU A 23 -2.96 -5.38 -25.26
C GLU A 23 -2.94 -5.74 -23.78
N LEU A 24 -3.24 -6.99 -23.44
CA LEU A 24 -3.16 -7.48 -22.06
C LEU A 24 -1.72 -7.46 -21.50
N ALA A 25 -0.74 -7.86 -22.34
CA ALA A 25 0.66 -7.86 -21.93
C ALA A 25 1.19 -6.42 -21.73
N GLU A 26 0.82 -5.50 -22.62
CA GLU A 26 1.17 -4.08 -22.51
C GLU A 26 0.55 -3.46 -21.25
N PHE A 27 -0.73 -3.69 -21.02
CA PHE A 27 -1.41 -3.22 -19.81
C PHE A 27 -0.79 -3.81 -18.53
N ALA A 28 -0.48 -5.12 -18.51
CA ALA A 28 0.16 -5.74 -17.36
C ALA A 28 1.56 -5.16 -17.09
N ALA A 29 2.34 -4.91 -18.14
CA ALA A 29 3.65 -4.29 -18.01
C ALA A 29 3.54 -2.84 -17.50
N GLU A 30 2.58 -2.06 -18.00
CA GLU A 30 2.30 -0.71 -17.54
C GLU A 30 1.88 -0.71 -16.05
N VAL A 31 0.92 -1.55 -15.66
CA VAL A 31 0.47 -1.66 -14.27
C VAL A 31 1.65 -1.96 -13.35
N VAL A 32 2.46 -2.96 -13.66
CA VAL A 32 3.62 -3.32 -12.83
C VAL A 32 4.65 -2.19 -12.75
N ALA A 33 5.00 -1.58 -13.90
CA ALA A 33 6.00 -0.52 -13.93
C ALA A 33 5.54 0.74 -13.19
N VAL A 34 4.31 1.16 -13.39
CA VAL A 34 3.73 2.34 -12.73
C VAL A 34 3.52 2.09 -11.25
N SER A 35 2.95 0.94 -10.89
CA SER A 35 2.69 0.54 -9.50
C SER A 35 3.97 0.45 -8.66
N ALA A 36 5.09 0.06 -9.26
CA ALA A 36 6.38 0.01 -8.55
C ALA A 36 6.75 1.36 -7.92
N SER A 37 6.36 2.49 -8.52
CA SER A 37 6.62 3.82 -7.97
C SER A 37 5.87 4.09 -6.66
N GLY A 38 4.68 3.56 -6.50
CA GLY A 38 3.87 3.66 -5.26
C GLY A 38 4.26 2.61 -4.22
N VAL A 39 4.32 1.34 -4.64
CA VAL A 39 4.58 0.19 -3.77
C VAL A 39 5.94 0.27 -3.08
N LEU A 40 6.98 0.66 -3.82
CA LEU A 40 8.35 0.73 -3.28
C LEU A 40 8.63 2.02 -2.51
N ALA A 41 7.72 2.99 -2.49
CA ALA A 41 7.92 4.25 -1.80
C ALA A 41 8.06 4.07 -0.28
N PRO A 42 9.11 4.59 0.35
CA PRO A 42 9.33 4.47 1.78
C PRO A 42 8.42 5.45 2.55
N GLY A 43 7.16 5.10 2.72
CA GLY A 43 6.15 5.89 3.42
C GLY A 43 5.87 5.42 4.86
N PRO A 44 4.87 6.04 5.54
CA PRO A 44 4.48 5.68 6.90
C PRO A 44 4.11 4.20 7.06
N LEU A 45 3.41 3.62 6.09
CA LEU A 45 3.03 2.21 6.08
C LEU A 45 4.27 1.30 6.07
N PHE A 46 5.25 1.60 5.22
CA PHE A 46 6.52 0.87 5.14
C PHE A 46 7.24 0.86 6.50
N VAL A 47 7.36 2.03 7.14
CA VAL A 47 8.02 2.15 8.44
C VAL A 47 7.28 1.35 9.52
N ALA A 48 5.96 1.47 9.59
CA ALA A 48 5.15 0.69 10.52
C ALA A 48 5.28 -0.81 10.26
N ASN A 49 5.27 -1.24 9.00
CA ASN A 49 5.46 -2.63 8.60
C ASN A 49 6.81 -3.18 9.09
N MET A 50 7.90 -2.43 8.94
CA MET A 50 9.20 -2.84 9.47
C MET A 50 9.20 -2.96 11.00
N LEU A 51 8.53 -2.05 11.71
CA LEU A 51 8.40 -2.09 13.17
C LEU A 51 7.64 -3.34 13.64
N TYR A 52 6.54 -3.68 12.98
CA TYR A 52 5.80 -4.91 13.24
C TYR A 52 6.60 -6.14 12.83
N GLY A 53 7.24 -6.11 11.67
CA GLY A 53 8.11 -7.17 11.14
C GLY A 53 9.22 -7.54 12.11
N ALA A 54 9.94 -6.57 12.64
CA ALA A 54 11.01 -6.76 13.61
C ALA A 54 10.57 -7.52 14.88
N LYS A 55 9.28 -7.47 15.25
CA LYS A 55 8.72 -8.11 16.45
C LYS A 55 7.90 -9.35 16.19
N GLN A 56 7.21 -9.41 15.05
CA GLN A 56 6.23 -10.46 14.74
C GLN A 56 6.62 -11.32 13.52
N GLY A 57 7.75 -10.99 12.86
CA GLY A 57 8.23 -11.71 11.68
C GLY A 57 7.46 -11.38 10.40
N ALA A 58 7.77 -12.14 9.34
CA ALA A 58 7.22 -11.95 7.99
C ALA A 58 5.68 -11.95 7.95
N MET A 59 5.03 -12.76 8.79
CA MET A 59 3.57 -12.88 8.83
C MET A 59 2.88 -11.58 9.25
N SER A 60 3.58 -10.66 9.93
CA SER A 60 3.02 -9.32 10.17
C SER A 60 2.93 -8.52 8.89
N GLY A 61 3.88 -8.68 7.96
CA GLY A 61 3.83 -8.05 6.64
C GLY A 61 2.63 -8.51 5.83
N VAL A 62 2.33 -9.81 5.83
CA VAL A 62 1.12 -10.35 5.21
C VAL A 62 -0.14 -9.73 5.79
N ARG A 63 -0.21 -9.56 7.13
CA ARG A 63 -1.38 -8.94 7.78
C ARG A 63 -1.49 -7.44 7.47
N VAL A 64 -0.37 -6.73 7.42
CA VAL A 64 -0.33 -5.33 7.00
C VAL A 64 -0.81 -5.21 5.55
N ALA A 65 -0.32 -6.08 4.65
CA ALA A 65 -0.74 -6.13 3.26
C ALA A 65 -2.25 -6.42 3.10
N HIS A 66 -2.83 -7.30 3.92
CA HIS A 66 -4.28 -7.54 3.92
C HIS A 66 -5.06 -6.27 4.32
N GLY A 67 -4.58 -5.54 5.34
CA GLY A 67 -5.22 -4.29 5.75
C GLY A 67 -5.09 -3.19 4.69
N HIS A 68 -3.94 -3.14 4.02
CA HIS A 68 -3.69 -2.25 2.89
C HIS A 68 -4.62 -2.57 1.71
N ALA A 69 -4.61 -3.82 1.25
CA ALA A 69 -5.39 -4.30 0.13
C ALA A 69 -6.91 -4.08 0.30
N LEU A 70 -7.42 -4.19 1.54
CA LEU A 70 -8.82 -3.90 1.84
C LEU A 70 -9.18 -2.44 1.53
N VAL A 71 -8.34 -1.50 1.96
CA VAL A 71 -8.57 -0.07 1.68
C VAL A 71 -8.36 0.24 0.20
N GLU A 72 -7.36 -0.38 -0.39
CA GLU A 72 -6.99 -0.17 -1.78
C GLU A 72 -8.09 -0.60 -2.75
N ILE A 73 -8.68 -1.80 -2.57
CA ILE A 73 -9.79 -2.25 -3.44
C ILE A 73 -11.00 -1.33 -3.33
N GLU A 74 -11.28 -0.78 -2.14
CA GLU A 74 -12.36 0.20 -1.94
C GLU A 74 -12.08 1.50 -2.70
N VAL A 75 -10.83 2.00 -2.66
CA VAL A 75 -10.43 3.22 -3.40
C VAL A 75 -10.50 2.99 -4.91
N ILE A 76 -9.96 1.86 -5.41
CA ILE A 76 -10.02 1.50 -6.84
C ILE A 76 -11.47 1.38 -7.30
N ALA A 77 -12.32 0.70 -6.51
CA ALA A 77 -13.74 0.53 -6.83
C ALA A 77 -14.50 1.87 -6.83
N ALA A 78 -14.19 2.76 -5.87
CA ALA A 78 -14.78 4.09 -5.80
C ALA A 78 -14.39 4.94 -7.02
N ILE A 79 -13.11 4.91 -7.43
CA ILE A 79 -12.64 5.59 -8.64
C ILE A 79 -13.31 5.01 -9.88
N ALA A 80 -13.46 3.69 -9.98
CA ALA A 80 -14.08 3.03 -11.14
C ALA A 80 -15.60 3.29 -11.24
N ALA A 81 -16.28 3.41 -10.09
CA ALA A 81 -17.71 3.67 -10.05
C ALA A 81 -18.04 5.12 -10.40
N ASP A 82 -17.20 6.07 -10.00
CA ASP A 82 -17.41 7.49 -10.28
C ASP A 82 -16.08 8.26 -10.28
N LEU A 83 -15.41 8.22 -11.42
CA LEU A 83 -14.10 8.83 -11.65
C LEU A 83 -14.04 10.33 -11.27
N PHE A 84 -15.16 11.05 -11.29
CA PHE A 84 -15.18 12.48 -11.01
C PHE A 84 -15.57 12.81 -9.57
N SER A 85 -16.55 12.10 -8.99
CA SER A 85 -16.99 12.40 -7.61
C SER A 85 -15.97 11.96 -6.55
N ALA A 86 -15.28 10.85 -6.75
CA ALA A 86 -14.22 10.42 -5.81
C ALA A 86 -13.04 11.41 -5.79
N SER A 87 -12.63 11.92 -6.96
CA SER A 87 -11.57 12.92 -7.06
C SER A 87 -12.01 14.27 -6.47
N ALA A 88 -13.25 14.69 -6.70
CA ALA A 88 -13.82 15.89 -6.11
C ALA A 88 -13.88 15.78 -4.59
N PHE A 89 -14.38 14.68 -4.02
CA PHE A 89 -14.43 14.47 -2.59
C PHE A 89 -13.05 14.57 -1.93
N VAL A 90 -12.01 13.95 -2.51
CA VAL A 90 -10.66 14.02 -1.93
C VAL A 90 -10.06 15.41 -2.09
N SER A 91 -10.26 16.08 -3.22
CA SER A 91 -9.76 17.45 -3.42
C SER A 91 -10.43 18.45 -2.47
N GLU A 92 -11.74 18.34 -2.27
CA GLU A 92 -12.50 19.19 -1.34
C GLU A 92 -12.11 18.93 0.13
N ASN A 93 -11.77 17.68 0.48
CA ASN A 93 -11.42 17.28 1.84
C ASN A 93 -9.89 17.12 2.07
N ALA A 94 -9.05 17.49 1.11
CA ALA A 94 -7.60 17.26 1.16
C ALA A 94 -6.96 17.80 2.45
N ARG A 95 -7.40 18.99 2.90
CA ARG A 95 -6.95 19.61 4.15
C ARG A 95 -7.32 18.79 5.38
N ALA A 96 -8.57 18.31 5.49
CA ALA A 96 -9.02 17.48 6.60
C ALA A 96 -8.28 16.12 6.60
N ILE A 97 -8.12 15.50 5.45
CA ILE A 97 -7.37 14.25 5.26
C ILE A 97 -5.92 14.44 5.71
N ALA A 98 -5.27 15.52 5.32
CA ALA A 98 -3.89 15.82 5.69
C ALA A 98 -3.74 16.08 7.21
N TRP A 99 -4.68 16.78 7.84
CA TRP A 99 -4.68 16.99 9.29
C TRP A 99 -4.88 15.68 10.07
N VAL A 100 -5.88 14.89 9.72
CA VAL A 100 -6.18 13.63 10.40
C VAL A 100 -5.05 12.61 10.17
N GLY A 101 -4.59 12.47 8.92
CA GLY A 101 -3.49 11.57 8.57
C GLY A 101 -2.16 11.98 9.24
N GLY A 102 -1.80 13.25 9.19
CA GLY A 102 -0.60 13.76 9.84
C GLY A 102 -0.62 13.58 11.35
N ALA A 103 -1.74 13.89 12.01
CA ALA A 103 -1.90 13.67 13.44
C ALA A 103 -1.81 12.19 13.82
N ALA A 104 -2.42 11.29 13.05
CA ALA A 104 -2.35 9.84 13.27
C ALA A 104 -0.90 9.32 13.16
N ILE A 105 -0.16 9.75 12.13
CA ILE A 105 1.24 9.37 11.93
C ILE A 105 2.12 9.89 13.05
N LEU A 106 1.96 11.16 13.47
CA LEU A 106 2.71 11.74 14.59
C LEU A 106 2.39 11.04 15.91
N GLY A 107 1.12 10.71 16.15
CA GLY A 107 0.69 9.93 17.31
C GLY A 107 1.38 8.57 17.35
N PHE A 108 1.44 7.87 16.21
CA PHE A 108 2.11 6.58 16.11
C PHE A 108 3.64 6.71 16.31
N ALA A 109 4.28 7.73 15.72
CA ALA A 109 5.70 8.01 15.94
C ALA A 109 6.01 8.28 17.42
N GLY A 110 5.18 9.10 18.09
CA GLY A 110 5.30 9.38 19.52
C GLY A 110 5.16 8.13 20.39
N MET A 111 4.16 7.28 20.13
CA MET A 111 4.00 6.00 20.80
C MET A 111 5.22 5.09 20.63
N GLN A 112 5.83 5.08 19.45
CA GLN A 112 7.01 4.28 19.16
C GLN A 112 8.23 4.77 19.95
N VAL A 113 8.50 6.08 19.96
CA VAL A 113 9.58 6.70 20.75
C VAL A 113 9.42 6.35 22.24
N PHE A 114 8.21 6.50 22.75
CA PHE A 114 7.89 6.20 24.15
C PHE A 114 8.12 4.71 24.49
N ALA A 115 7.71 3.80 23.61
CA ALA A 115 7.91 2.36 23.79
C ALA A 115 9.40 1.97 23.83
N VAL A 116 10.21 2.55 22.93
CA VAL A 116 11.66 2.34 22.88
C VAL A 116 12.35 2.92 24.13
N ALA A 117 11.96 4.14 24.54
CA ALA A 117 12.54 4.82 25.70
C ALA A 117 12.27 4.06 27.01
N ARG A 118 11.04 3.58 27.22
CA ARG A 118 10.64 2.87 28.45
C ARG A 118 11.01 1.38 28.48
N LYS A 119 11.75 0.85 27.48
CA LYS A 119 12.06 -0.58 27.35
C LYS A 119 10.79 -1.48 27.31
N LYS A 120 9.61 -0.90 27.13
CA LYS A 120 8.31 -1.58 26.99
C LYS A 120 8.03 -2.00 25.55
N GLU A 121 9.07 -2.27 24.77
CA GLU A 121 9.01 -2.58 23.33
C GLU A 121 8.04 -3.74 23.00
N ARG A 122 7.75 -4.61 23.96
CA ARG A 122 6.86 -5.76 23.77
C ARG A 122 5.38 -5.45 23.88
N THR A 123 4.98 -4.36 24.55
CA THR A 123 3.59 -4.17 25.00
C THR A 123 2.68 -3.50 23.95
N PHE A 124 3.20 -2.54 23.17
CA PHE A 124 2.38 -1.79 22.20
C PHE A 124 2.14 -2.50 20.86
N ILE A 125 3.06 -3.39 20.45
CA ILE A 125 2.96 -4.11 19.17
C ILE A 125 2.64 -5.61 19.43
N ALA A 126 2.16 -5.97 20.61
CA ALA A 126 1.95 -7.35 21.01
C ALA A 126 0.72 -8.03 20.36
N ALA A 127 -0.27 -7.26 19.93
CA ALA A 127 -1.48 -7.84 19.36
C ALA A 127 -1.27 -8.21 17.87
N LYS A 128 -1.40 -9.49 17.54
CA LYS A 128 -1.39 -9.97 16.14
C LYS A 128 -2.41 -9.23 15.26
N LYS A 129 -3.56 -8.85 15.84
CA LYS A 129 -4.60 -8.05 15.19
C LYS A 129 -4.16 -6.61 14.89
N GLY A 130 -3.17 -6.07 15.62
CA GLY A 130 -2.67 -4.71 15.43
C GLY A 130 -1.98 -4.49 14.08
N SER A 131 -1.31 -5.51 13.50
CA SER A 131 -0.65 -5.38 12.20
C SER A 131 -1.65 -5.22 11.06
N PHE A 132 -2.79 -5.89 11.09
CA PHE A 132 -3.88 -5.67 10.13
C PHE A 132 -4.48 -4.27 10.28
N ALA A 133 -4.84 -3.89 11.52
CA ALA A 133 -5.45 -2.60 11.80
C ALA A 133 -4.55 -1.42 11.41
N ILE A 134 -3.23 -1.54 11.60
CA ILE A 134 -2.29 -0.51 11.18
C ILE A 134 -2.19 -0.44 9.65
N GLY A 135 -2.30 -1.58 8.95
CA GLY A 135 -2.41 -1.63 7.49
C GLY A 135 -3.60 -0.82 7.00
N VAL A 136 -4.78 -1.04 7.58
CA VAL A 136 -5.99 -0.26 7.27
C VAL A 136 -5.80 1.22 7.60
N ALA A 137 -5.41 1.54 8.83
CA ALA A 137 -5.36 2.92 9.31
C ALA A 137 -4.33 3.78 8.56
N LEU A 138 -3.10 3.27 8.38
CA LEU A 138 -2.04 4.02 7.70
C LEU A 138 -2.21 4.05 6.17
N THR A 139 -3.06 3.23 5.61
CA THR A 139 -3.45 3.34 4.20
C THR A 139 -4.59 4.35 4.04
N ALA A 140 -5.68 4.17 4.77
CA ALA A 140 -6.86 5.03 4.67
C ALA A 140 -6.57 6.50 5.03
N LEU A 141 -5.67 6.73 5.99
CA LEU A 141 -5.28 8.06 6.46
C LEU A 141 -4.01 8.60 5.80
N ASN A 142 -3.50 7.93 4.77
CA ASN A 142 -2.30 8.34 4.05
C ASN A 142 -2.67 9.22 2.85
N PRO A 143 -2.50 10.55 2.92
CA PRO A 143 -2.84 11.42 1.80
C PRO A 143 -1.97 11.15 0.56
N PHE A 144 -0.72 10.69 0.70
CA PHE A 144 0.09 10.32 -0.46
C PHE A 144 -0.45 9.08 -1.18
N PHE A 145 -0.98 8.09 -0.46
CA PHE A 145 -1.66 6.94 -1.05
C PHE A 145 -2.91 7.39 -1.84
N LEU A 146 -3.75 8.21 -1.22
CA LEU A 146 -4.96 8.73 -1.86
C LEU A 146 -4.62 9.58 -3.08
N LEU A 147 -3.66 10.50 -2.97
CA LEU A 147 -3.22 11.34 -4.09
C LEU A 147 -2.62 10.51 -5.22
N TRP A 148 -1.84 9.47 -4.91
CA TRP A 148 -1.28 8.59 -5.94
C TRP A 148 -2.37 7.90 -6.75
N TRP A 149 -3.39 7.34 -6.08
CA TRP A 149 -4.53 6.72 -6.76
C TRP A 149 -5.36 7.71 -7.56
N LEU A 150 -5.53 8.95 -7.08
CA LEU A 150 -6.30 9.99 -7.76
C LEU A 150 -5.53 10.71 -8.87
N THR A 151 -4.24 10.53 -8.99
CA THR A 151 -3.42 11.14 -10.04
C THR A 151 -2.90 10.07 -11.01
N VAL A 152 -2.09 9.18 -10.51
CA VAL A 152 -1.45 8.12 -11.31
C VAL A 152 -2.39 6.92 -11.48
N GLY A 153 -3.01 6.47 -10.40
CA GLY A 153 -3.88 5.30 -10.36
C GLY A 153 -5.15 5.49 -11.19
N ILE A 154 -5.68 6.72 -11.30
CA ILE A 154 -6.87 7.02 -12.11
C ILE A 154 -6.67 6.65 -13.59
N LYS A 155 -5.45 6.83 -14.11
CA LYS A 155 -5.12 6.40 -15.47
C LYS A 155 -5.21 4.89 -15.60
N LEU A 156 -4.63 4.14 -14.66
CA LEU A 156 -4.68 2.67 -14.66
C LEU A 156 -6.13 2.15 -14.56
N VAL A 157 -6.96 2.80 -13.73
CA VAL A 157 -8.40 2.47 -13.63
C VAL A 157 -9.11 2.76 -14.94
N SER A 158 -8.83 3.90 -15.58
CA SER A 158 -9.40 4.25 -16.88
C SER A 158 -9.01 3.24 -17.96
N ASP A 159 -7.74 2.89 -18.04
CA ASP A 159 -7.23 1.94 -19.05
C ASP A 159 -7.76 0.53 -18.81
N SER A 160 -7.98 0.14 -17.55
CA SER A 160 -8.57 -1.15 -17.19
C SER A 160 -9.97 -1.34 -17.76
N ALA A 161 -10.71 -0.25 -18.03
CA ALA A 161 -12.06 -0.30 -18.59
C ALA A 161 -12.12 -0.96 -19.98
N ALA A 162 -11.01 -0.97 -20.74
CA ALA A 162 -10.89 -1.69 -22.01
C ALA A 162 -11.10 -3.21 -21.84
N PHE A 163 -10.86 -3.76 -20.64
CA PHE A 163 -11.07 -5.16 -20.30
C PHE A 163 -12.42 -5.43 -19.61
N GLY A 164 -13.33 -4.44 -19.63
CA GLY A 164 -14.65 -4.49 -19.01
C GLY A 164 -14.68 -3.88 -17.61
N ALA A 165 -15.82 -3.31 -17.23
CA ALA A 165 -15.94 -2.51 -16.01
C ALA A 165 -15.52 -3.27 -14.74
N VAL A 166 -16.05 -4.48 -14.51
CA VAL A 166 -15.71 -5.28 -13.32
C VAL A 166 -14.46 -6.13 -13.55
N ALA A 167 -14.36 -6.74 -14.73
CA ALA A 167 -13.21 -7.61 -15.05
C ALA A 167 -11.90 -6.81 -15.14
N GLY A 168 -11.95 -5.60 -15.71
CA GLY A 168 -10.79 -4.71 -15.79
C GLY A 168 -10.30 -4.27 -14.41
N VAL A 169 -11.21 -3.86 -13.53
CA VAL A 169 -10.87 -3.50 -12.13
C VAL A 169 -10.27 -4.69 -11.39
N ALA A 170 -10.86 -5.88 -11.53
CA ALA A 170 -10.33 -7.09 -10.90
C ALA A 170 -8.94 -7.46 -11.45
N LEU A 171 -8.72 -7.30 -12.75
CA LEU A 171 -7.44 -7.50 -13.41
C LEU A 171 -6.39 -6.50 -12.90
N LEU A 172 -6.72 -5.21 -12.90
CA LEU A 172 -5.86 -4.16 -12.35
C LEU A 172 -5.45 -4.47 -10.92
N PHE A 173 -6.43 -4.76 -10.06
CA PHE A 173 -6.17 -5.07 -8.66
C PHE A 173 -5.27 -6.30 -8.50
N ALA A 174 -5.52 -7.37 -9.25
CA ALA A 174 -4.69 -8.57 -9.21
C ALA A 174 -3.25 -8.32 -9.67
N LEU A 175 -3.07 -7.50 -10.71
CA LEU A 175 -1.75 -7.12 -11.22
C LEU A 175 -0.98 -6.19 -10.29
N HIS A 176 -1.67 -5.43 -9.44
CA HIS A 176 -1.08 -4.49 -8.48
C HIS A 176 -0.80 -5.15 -7.12
N VAL A 177 -1.83 -5.74 -6.51
CA VAL A 177 -1.82 -6.15 -5.09
C VAL A 177 -0.74 -7.16 -4.72
N TRP A 178 -0.35 -8.05 -5.63
CA TRP A 178 0.71 -9.02 -5.34
C TRP A 178 2.04 -8.36 -5.02
N MET A 179 2.30 -7.17 -5.61
CA MET A 179 3.52 -6.40 -5.35
C MET A 179 3.54 -5.87 -3.91
N ASP A 180 2.39 -5.41 -3.39
CA ASP A 180 2.25 -5.00 -1.99
C ASP A 180 2.49 -6.16 -1.03
N TYR A 181 1.88 -7.32 -1.31
CA TYR A 181 2.14 -8.53 -0.52
C TYR A 181 3.60 -8.94 -0.55
N ALA A 182 4.22 -8.93 -1.72
CA ALA A 182 5.64 -9.28 -1.88
C ALA A 182 6.53 -8.30 -1.12
N TRP A 183 6.32 -7.00 -1.30
CA TRP A 183 7.14 -5.95 -0.71
C TRP A 183 6.98 -5.88 0.82
N LEU A 184 5.74 -5.83 1.31
CA LEU A 184 5.47 -5.74 2.74
C LEU A 184 5.90 -7.03 3.48
N THR A 185 5.73 -8.20 2.87
CA THR A 185 6.21 -9.45 3.46
C THR A 185 7.74 -9.52 3.48
N ALA A 186 8.39 -9.17 2.37
CA ALA A 186 9.86 -9.18 2.27
C ALA A 186 10.49 -8.21 3.26
N THR A 187 9.98 -6.99 3.37
CA THR A 187 10.52 -5.96 4.27
C THR A 187 10.26 -6.31 5.75
N ALA A 188 9.10 -6.88 6.09
CA ALA A 188 8.84 -7.41 7.43
C ALA A 188 9.77 -8.60 7.78
N PHE A 189 10.03 -9.50 6.82
CA PHE A 189 10.99 -10.59 7.00
C PHE A 189 12.40 -10.07 7.24
N LEU A 190 12.89 -9.15 6.43
CA LEU A 190 14.20 -8.54 6.58
C LEU A 190 14.33 -7.83 7.93
N ALA A 191 13.30 -7.08 8.34
CA ALA A 191 13.26 -6.44 9.66
C ALA A 191 13.32 -7.45 10.82
N SER A 192 12.68 -8.62 10.68
CA SER A 192 12.72 -9.68 11.68
C SER A 192 14.09 -10.30 11.86
N ARG A 193 14.85 -10.42 10.76
CA ARG A 193 16.23 -10.93 10.78
C ARG A 193 17.21 -9.92 11.32
N GLY A 194 16.99 -8.63 11.04
CA GLY A 194 17.81 -7.55 11.55
C GLY A 194 17.87 -7.51 13.09
N GLY A 195 16.78 -7.78 13.77
CA GLY A 195 16.72 -7.82 15.24
C GLY A 195 17.53 -8.94 15.90
N SER A 196 17.83 -10.03 15.19
CA SER A 196 18.69 -11.12 15.67
C SER A 196 20.19 -10.91 15.39
N VAL A 197 20.50 -10.08 14.39
CA VAL A 197 21.88 -9.80 13.93
C VAL A 197 22.43 -8.50 14.55
N LEU A 198 21.53 -7.53 14.79
CA LEU A 198 21.92 -6.23 15.34
C LEU A 198 22.06 -6.28 16.87
N GLN A 199 23.20 -5.81 17.40
CA GLN A 199 23.34 -5.55 18.82
C GLN A 199 22.23 -4.60 19.29
N ARG A 200 21.77 -4.75 20.52
CA ARG A 200 20.64 -3.99 21.12
C ARG A 200 20.76 -2.46 20.92
N LYS A 201 21.98 -1.93 20.90
CA LYS A 201 22.26 -0.50 20.65
C LYS A 201 21.84 -0.09 19.24
N TYR A 202 22.25 -0.84 18.22
CA TYR A 202 21.95 -0.55 16.82
C TYR A 202 20.49 -0.78 16.49
N TYR A 203 19.86 -1.80 17.09
CA TYR A 203 18.42 -2.02 16.99
C TYR A 203 17.63 -0.80 17.50
N ARG A 204 18.00 -0.27 18.68
CA ARG A 204 17.35 0.94 19.22
C ARG A 204 17.56 2.16 18.33
N LEU A 205 18.79 2.33 17.80
CA LEU A 205 19.08 3.43 16.87
C LEU A 205 18.22 3.32 15.60
N LEU A 206 18.07 2.12 15.02
CA LEU A 206 17.18 1.86 13.90
C LEU A 206 15.73 2.24 14.24
N MET A 207 15.23 1.82 15.40
CA MET A 207 13.83 2.14 15.82
C MET A 207 13.61 3.65 16.00
N TYR A 208 14.59 4.37 16.55
CA TYR A 208 14.51 5.83 16.61
C TYR A 208 14.60 6.49 15.24
N GLY A 209 15.45 5.98 14.35
CA GLY A 209 15.52 6.46 12.96
C GLY A 209 14.20 6.29 12.21
N LEU A 210 13.55 5.12 12.36
CA LEU A 210 12.24 4.86 11.78
C LEU A 210 11.15 5.75 12.39
N ALA A 211 11.17 5.98 13.70
CA ALA A 211 10.24 6.90 14.37
C ALA A 211 10.44 8.36 13.92
N ALA A 212 11.69 8.78 13.72
CA ALA A 212 12.00 10.11 13.18
C ALA A 212 11.52 10.28 11.74
N LEU A 213 11.65 9.24 10.91
CA LEU A 213 11.11 9.23 9.54
C LEU A 213 9.57 9.33 9.54
N LEU A 214 8.89 8.62 10.44
CA LEU A 214 7.44 8.77 10.64
C LEU A 214 7.08 10.19 11.06
N ALA A 215 7.80 10.77 12.02
CA ALA A 215 7.56 12.13 12.46
C ALA A 215 7.77 13.14 11.32
N TYR A 216 8.80 12.93 10.50
CA TYR A 216 9.02 13.74 9.29
C TYR A 216 7.80 13.71 8.35
N TYR A 217 7.31 12.52 7.99
CA TYR A 217 6.11 12.39 7.15
C TYR A 217 4.87 13.00 7.80
N GLY A 218 4.67 12.80 9.10
CA GLY A 218 3.54 13.40 9.81
C GLY A 218 3.57 14.93 9.77
N VAL A 219 4.75 15.54 9.97
CA VAL A 219 4.94 16.99 9.83
C VAL A 219 4.70 17.45 8.40
N GLN A 220 5.22 16.76 7.40
CA GLN A 220 4.98 17.08 5.99
C GLN A 220 3.48 17.07 5.65
N PHE A 221 2.73 16.12 6.17
CA PHE A 221 1.28 16.09 5.96
C PHE A 221 0.56 17.27 6.61
N LEU A 222 0.93 17.62 7.84
CA LEU A 222 0.36 18.80 8.49
C LEU A 222 0.74 20.08 7.77
N ALA A 223 1.99 20.20 7.30
CA ALA A 223 2.44 21.35 6.54
C ALA A 223 1.70 21.50 5.20
N SER A 224 1.36 20.39 4.53
CA SER A 224 0.58 20.42 3.29
C SER A 224 -0.89 20.84 3.49
N ALA A 225 -1.37 20.89 4.73
CA ALA A 225 -2.71 21.33 5.09
C ALA A 225 -2.81 22.82 5.42
N LEU A 226 -1.68 23.51 5.56
CA LEU A 226 -1.60 24.94 5.82
C LEU A 226 -1.64 25.75 4.53
#